data_dfaa42b7304876ae19d5801a23683a9d
#
_entry.id   dfaa42b7304876ae19d5801a23683a9d
#
_cell.length_a   1.000
_cell.length_b   1.000
_cell.length_c   1.000
_cell.angle_alpha   90.00
_cell.angle_beta   90.00
_cell.angle_gamma   90.00
#
_symmetry.space_group_name_H-M   'P 1'
#
loop_
_entity.id
_entity.type
_entity.pdbx_description
1 polymer ?
#
loop_
_entity_poly.entity_id
_entity_poly.type
_entity_poly.pdbx_seq_one_letter_code
_entity_poly.pdbx_strand_id
1 'polypeptide(L)'
;MLYRNLAPISNEVWEEIDERAKEVLRSYLSARRVVHVDGPKGFDHNVLTDGRLANSEELDNGVCYGNYKVQPLVESRIEFDMDRWELDNLQRGAKDIDYEPLENAMKEIALFEEDAIYNGLENAIIDGINNSMELDPIDFGKDANSIMESITKGLIELRKNFAQKPFSLVVNEEAYKRILSSETAYPLDERIKRLIGGDIIFSHVVDGAYLLPVDHDDLELTIGRDFSIGYQDHDAETVRFFVTESFTFRVLDSAIIVKFNL
;
A
#
# COMPACT_ATOMS: atom_id res chain seq x y z
N MET A 1 1.08 4.80 -21.88
CA MET A 1 1.26 3.69 -22.83
C MET A 1 2.57 3.01 -22.55
N LEU A 2 2.56 1.68 -22.52
CA LEU A 2 3.73 0.92 -22.00
C LEU A 2 4.79 0.61 -23.06
N TYR A 3 4.49 0.77 -24.35
CA TYR A 3 5.38 0.55 -25.49
C TYR A 3 6.11 -0.79 -25.53
N ARG A 4 5.59 -1.82 -24.82
CA ARG A 4 6.23 -3.14 -24.66
C ARG A 4 6.58 -3.83 -25.99
N ASN A 5 5.75 -3.61 -27.00
CA ASN A 5 5.95 -4.15 -28.36
C ASN A 5 7.13 -3.52 -29.12
N LEU A 6 7.72 -2.44 -28.61
CA LEU A 6 8.89 -1.79 -29.19
C LEU A 6 10.22 -2.23 -28.52
N ALA A 7 10.13 -2.93 -27.39
CA ALA A 7 11.31 -3.42 -26.70
C ALA A 7 11.99 -4.54 -27.51
N PRO A 8 13.33 -4.59 -27.53
CA PRO A 8 14.08 -5.60 -28.25
C PRO A 8 14.21 -6.91 -27.42
N ILE A 9 13.12 -7.37 -26.83
CA ILE A 9 13.05 -8.59 -26.02
C ILE A 9 11.82 -9.43 -26.38
N SER A 10 11.86 -10.73 -26.10
CA SER A 10 10.77 -11.65 -26.38
C SER A 10 9.65 -11.58 -25.34
N ASN A 11 8.49 -12.19 -25.64
CA ASN A 11 7.39 -12.28 -24.69
C ASN A 11 7.76 -13.11 -23.45
N GLU A 12 8.56 -14.14 -23.62
CA GLU A 12 9.03 -14.99 -22.52
C GLU A 12 9.88 -14.18 -21.51
N VAL A 13 10.72 -13.28 -22.00
CA VAL A 13 11.51 -12.36 -21.16
C VAL A 13 10.59 -11.40 -20.41
N TRP A 14 9.53 -10.88 -21.06
CA TRP A 14 8.53 -10.06 -20.40
C TRP A 14 7.78 -10.80 -19.29
N GLU A 15 7.42 -12.07 -19.51
CA GLU A 15 6.75 -12.90 -18.50
C GLU A 15 7.61 -13.09 -17.24
N GLU A 16 8.90 -13.36 -17.41
CA GLU A 16 9.85 -13.52 -16.30
C GLU A 16 10.06 -12.20 -15.53
N ILE A 17 10.19 -11.06 -16.23
CA ILE A 17 10.27 -9.72 -15.62
C ILE A 17 8.99 -9.45 -14.81
N ASP A 18 7.81 -9.72 -15.37
CA ASP A 18 6.54 -9.51 -14.69
C ASP A 18 6.37 -10.41 -13.46
N GLU A 19 6.79 -11.68 -13.53
CA GLU A 19 6.70 -12.59 -12.37
C GLU A 19 7.67 -12.15 -11.26
N ARG A 20 8.90 -11.76 -11.60
CA ARG A 20 9.85 -11.25 -10.60
C ARG A 20 9.34 -9.97 -9.93
N ALA A 21 8.79 -9.04 -10.72
CA ALA A 21 8.16 -7.83 -10.20
C ALA A 21 7.03 -8.13 -9.21
N LYS A 22 6.15 -9.09 -9.52
CA LYS A 22 5.06 -9.52 -8.63
C LYS A 22 5.56 -10.09 -7.31
N GLU A 23 6.67 -10.86 -7.32
CA GLU A 23 7.28 -11.38 -6.10
C GLU A 23 7.74 -10.26 -5.17
N VAL A 24 8.40 -9.22 -5.73
CA VAL A 24 8.84 -8.05 -4.96
C VAL A 24 7.65 -7.30 -4.39
N LEU A 25 6.64 -6.98 -5.22
CA LEU A 25 5.44 -6.27 -4.77
C LEU A 25 4.72 -6.99 -3.62
N ARG A 26 4.55 -8.32 -3.71
CA ARG A 26 3.94 -9.12 -2.64
C ARG A 26 4.68 -9.03 -1.32
N SER A 27 5.99 -8.79 -1.35
CA SER A 27 6.82 -8.67 -0.14
C SER A 27 6.68 -7.30 0.52
N TYR A 28 6.43 -6.24 -0.26
CA TYR A 28 6.44 -4.87 0.24
C TYR A 28 5.04 -4.27 0.45
N LEU A 29 4.04 -4.65 -0.36
CA LEU A 29 2.68 -4.10 -0.27
C LEU A 29 1.90 -4.69 0.91
N SER A 30 2.03 -4.07 2.07
CA SER A 30 1.30 -4.45 3.29
C SER A 30 -0.09 -3.83 3.34
N ALA A 31 -0.25 -2.58 2.90
CA ALA A 31 -1.49 -1.83 2.97
C ALA A 31 -2.59 -2.49 2.14
N ARG A 32 -2.30 -2.93 0.92
CA ARG A 32 -3.26 -3.61 0.04
C ARG A 32 -3.85 -4.91 0.60
N ARG A 33 -3.26 -5.45 1.67
CA ARG A 33 -3.74 -6.64 2.38
C ARG A 33 -4.76 -6.32 3.46
N VAL A 34 -4.96 -5.03 3.76
CA VAL A 34 -5.84 -4.61 4.87
C VAL A 34 -6.85 -3.56 4.44
N VAL A 35 -6.49 -2.57 3.62
CA VAL A 35 -7.40 -1.52 3.15
C VAL A 35 -8.33 -2.02 2.03
N HIS A 36 -9.45 -1.35 1.82
CA HIS A 36 -10.30 -1.59 0.66
C HIS A 36 -9.63 -1.10 -0.62
N VAL A 37 -9.48 -1.98 -1.61
CA VAL A 37 -8.83 -1.68 -2.89
C VAL A 37 -9.88 -1.58 -3.99
N ASP A 38 -10.14 -0.37 -4.49
CA ASP A 38 -11.09 -0.09 -5.57
C ASP A 38 -10.34 0.18 -6.89
N GLY A 39 -10.23 -0.84 -7.73
CA GLY A 39 -9.53 -0.72 -9.02
C GLY A 39 -9.00 -2.06 -9.56
N PRO A 40 -8.21 -2.02 -10.66
CA PRO A 40 -7.84 -0.82 -11.43
C PRO A 40 -8.98 -0.27 -12.29
N LYS A 41 -9.15 1.05 -12.27
CA LYS A 41 -10.21 1.79 -12.99
C LYS A 41 -9.85 2.12 -14.45
N GLY A 42 -8.58 2.17 -14.76
CA GLY A 42 -8.04 2.51 -16.07
C GLY A 42 -7.15 3.76 -16.07
N PHE A 43 -6.43 3.94 -17.18
CA PHE A 43 -5.44 5.00 -17.31
C PHE A 43 -6.03 6.41 -17.33
N ASP A 44 -7.27 6.58 -17.74
CA ASP A 44 -8.01 7.82 -17.82
C ASP A 44 -8.72 8.20 -16.51
N HIS A 45 -8.69 7.32 -15.51
CA HIS A 45 -9.21 7.62 -14.19
C HIS A 45 -8.17 8.38 -13.37
N ASN A 46 -8.34 9.70 -13.29
CA ASN A 46 -7.36 10.61 -12.69
C ASN A 46 -7.91 11.42 -11.50
N VAL A 47 -9.17 11.21 -11.12
CA VAL A 47 -9.83 11.93 -10.04
C VAL A 47 -10.90 11.07 -9.37
N LEU A 48 -10.90 11.08 -8.02
CA LEU A 48 -11.93 10.51 -7.19
C LEU A 48 -12.89 11.61 -6.74
N THR A 49 -14.20 11.37 -6.83
CA THR A 49 -15.22 12.35 -6.42
C THR A 49 -15.71 12.06 -5.01
N ASP A 50 -15.77 13.10 -4.16
CA ASP A 50 -16.32 12.99 -2.80
C ASP A 50 -17.87 13.01 -2.76
N GLY A 51 -18.50 13.32 -3.89
CA GLY A 51 -19.95 13.49 -3.96
C GLY A 51 -20.48 14.73 -3.22
N ARG A 52 -19.59 15.66 -2.85
CA ARG A 52 -19.93 16.89 -2.11
C ARG A 52 -19.61 18.14 -2.93
N LEU A 53 -20.38 19.20 -2.71
CA LEU A 53 -20.05 20.54 -3.18
C LEU A 53 -19.16 21.24 -2.13
N ALA A 54 -18.09 21.87 -2.62
CA ALA A 54 -17.30 22.82 -1.85
C ALA A 54 -17.65 24.24 -2.27
N ASN A 55 -17.45 25.20 -1.36
CA ASN A 55 -17.59 26.63 -1.64
C ASN A 55 -18.91 27.00 -2.35
N SER A 56 -20.05 26.60 -1.77
CA SER A 56 -21.35 27.01 -2.30
C SER A 56 -21.60 28.50 -2.03
N GLU A 57 -21.94 29.24 -3.07
CA GLU A 57 -22.23 30.68 -3.02
C GLU A 57 -23.57 30.97 -3.69
N GLU A 58 -24.24 32.04 -3.23
CA GLU A 58 -25.45 32.56 -3.84
C GLU A 58 -25.15 33.93 -4.44
N LEU A 59 -25.48 34.10 -5.72
CA LEU A 59 -25.36 35.37 -6.42
C LEU A 59 -26.59 36.27 -6.17
N ASP A 60 -26.43 37.59 -6.38
CA ASP A 60 -27.50 38.56 -6.16
C ASP A 60 -28.78 38.27 -6.97
N ASN A 61 -28.67 37.52 -8.04
CA ASN A 61 -29.79 37.09 -8.88
C ASN A 61 -30.46 35.79 -8.40
N GLY A 62 -30.08 35.24 -7.24
CA GLY A 62 -30.60 34.02 -6.65
C GLY A 62 -30.06 32.71 -7.22
N VAL A 63 -29.03 32.76 -8.07
CA VAL A 63 -28.32 31.58 -8.58
C VAL A 63 -27.36 31.08 -7.51
N CYS A 64 -27.57 29.85 -7.02
CA CYS A 64 -26.63 29.16 -6.15
C CYS A 64 -25.71 28.26 -6.98
N TYR A 65 -24.41 28.29 -6.71
CA TYR A 65 -23.43 27.43 -7.36
C TYR A 65 -22.37 26.93 -6.38
N GLY A 66 -21.67 25.84 -6.74
CA GLY A 66 -20.58 25.28 -5.95
C GLY A 66 -19.74 24.35 -6.83
N ASN A 67 -18.48 24.18 -6.46
CA ASN A 67 -17.58 23.23 -7.11
C ASN A 67 -17.71 21.86 -6.48
N TYR A 68 -17.63 20.79 -7.28
CA TYR A 68 -17.51 19.46 -6.73
C TYR A 68 -16.16 19.29 -6.03
N LYS A 69 -16.20 18.71 -4.82
CA LYS A 69 -14.99 18.32 -4.12
C LYS A 69 -14.46 17.04 -4.77
N VAL A 70 -13.18 17.05 -5.12
CA VAL A 70 -12.50 15.94 -5.77
C VAL A 70 -11.12 15.73 -5.16
N GLN A 71 -10.64 14.49 -5.18
CA GLN A 71 -9.29 14.12 -4.80
C GLN A 71 -8.57 13.59 -6.04
N PRO A 72 -7.45 14.21 -6.48
CA PRO A 72 -6.70 13.75 -7.63
C PRO A 72 -5.99 12.42 -7.32
N LEU A 73 -5.79 11.59 -8.35
CA LEU A 73 -4.84 10.49 -8.28
C LEU A 73 -3.43 11.02 -8.52
N VAL A 74 -2.47 10.42 -7.85
CA VAL A 74 -1.04 10.60 -8.09
C VAL A 74 -0.58 9.58 -9.12
N GLU A 75 0.23 9.99 -10.10
CA GLU A 75 0.94 9.07 -10.99
C GLU A 75 2.40 9.02 -10.55
N SER A 76 2.87 7.82 -10.19
CA SER A 76 4.25 7.54 -9.87
C SER A 76 4.97 6.89 -11.05
N ARG A 77 6.29 7.13 -11.17
CA ARG A 77 7.12 6.51 -12.20
C ARG A 77 8.57 6.43 -11.75
N ILE A 78 9.17 5.28 -11.99
CA ILE A 78 10.60 5.04 -11.78
C ILE A 78 11.18 4.31 -12.98
N GLU A 79 12.39 4.68 -13.40
CA GLU A 79 13.12 4.05 -14.51
C GLU A 79 14.21 3.14 -13.97
N PHE A 80 14.54 2.07 -14.73
CA PHE A 80 15.65 1.17 -14.45
C PHE A 80 16.21 0.59 -15.72
N ASP A 81 17.51 0.28 -15.72
CA ASP A 81 18.23 -0.28 -16.85
C ASP A 81 18.58 -1.74 -16.58
N MET A 82 18.37 -2.63 -17.56
CA MET A 82 18.85 -4.02 -17.53
C MET A 82 19.86 -4.24 -18.64
N ASP A 83 20.91 -5.01 -18.34
CA ASP A 83 21.93 -5.39 -19.29
C ASP A 83 21.34 -6.28 -20.41
N ARG A 84 21.68 -6.00 -21.68
CA ARG A 84 21.15 -6.74 -22.82
C ARG A 84 21.63 -8.19 -22.87
N TRP A 85 22.86 -8.46 -22.43
CA TRP A 85 23.37 -9.82 -22.39
C TRP A 85 22.67 -10.64 -21.32
N GLU A 86 22.27 -10.03 -20.19
CA GLU A 86 21.46 -10.69 -19.17
C GLU A 86 20.05 -11.02 -19.70
N LEU A 87 19.40 -10.09 -20.43
CA LEU A 87 18.12 -10.36 -21.08
C LEU A 87 18.22 -11.46 -22.16
N ASP A 88 19.33 -11.49 -22.92
CA ASP A 88 19.64 -12.57 -23.84
C ASP A 88 19.92 -13.90 -23.13
N ASN A 89 20.60 -13.87 -21.99
CA ASN A 89 20.85 -15.06 -21.16
C ASN A 89 19.54 -15.63 -20.62
N LEU A 90 18.62 -14.78 -20.17
CA LEU A 90 17.28 -15.19 -19.76
C LEU A 90 16.55 -15.94 -20.90
N GLN A 91 16.58 -15.40 -22.12
CA GLN A 91 15.99 -16.04 -23.28
C GLN A 91 16.64 -17.38 -23.63
N ARG A 92 17.94 -17.56 -23.30
CA ARG A 92 18.67 -18.85 -23.46
C ARG A 92 18.37 -19.85 -22.35
N GLY A 93 17.62 -19.43 -21.30
CA GLY A 93 17.21 -20.26 -20.17
C GLY A 93 18.18 -20.25 -18.99
N ALA A 94 19.03 -19.20 -18.85
CA ALA A 94 19.82 -18.99 -17.63
C ALA A 94 18.90 -18.77 -16.43
N LYS A 95 19.33 -19.25 -15.25
CA LYS A 95 18.54 -19.20 -14.01
C LYS A 95 19.09 -18.22 -12.98
N ASP A 96 20.28 -17.72 -13.21
CA ASP A 96 21.05 -16.83 -12.34
C ASP A 96 21.12 -15.41 -12.90
N ILE A 97 19.98 -14.92 -13.36
CA ILE A 97 19.85 -13.57 -13.95
C ILE A 97 19.98 -12.50 -12.85
N ASP A 98 20.71 -11.43 -13.16
CA ASP A 98 20.76 -10.24 -12.31
C ASP A 98 19.48 -9.40 -12.46
N TYR A 99 18.57 -9.54 -11.51
CA TYR A 99 17.35 -8.76 -11.40
C TYR A 99 17.48 -7.56 -10.45
N GLU A 100 18.66 -7.28 -9.89
CA GLU A 100 18.82 -6.22 -8.89
C GLU A 100 18.25 -4.87 -9.34
N PRO A 101 18.46 -4.38 -10.60
CA PRO A 101 17.87 -3.13 -11.04
C PRO A 101 16.34 -3.11 -11.04
N LEU A 102 15.71 -4.19 -11.52
CA LEU A 102 14.25 -4.37 -11.48
C LEU A 102 13.74 -4.43 -10.04
N GLU A 103 14.37 -5.25 -9.19
CA GLU A 103 13.97 -5.44 -7.81
C GLU A 103 14.01 -4.13 -7.00
N ASN A 104 15.09 -3.34 -7.19
CA ASN A 104 15.23 -2.04 -6.55
C ASN A 104 14.15 -1.07 -7.02
N ALA A 105 13.88 -0.99 -8.32
CA ALA A 105 12.84 -0.12 -8.86
C ALA A 105 11.44 -0.52 -8.32
N MET A 106 11.13 -1.82 -8.32
CA MET A 106 9.87 -2.34 -7.79
C MET A 106 9.72 -2.08 -6.29
N LYS A 107 10.80 -2.24 -5.52
CA LYS A 107 10.82 -1.93 -4.09
C LYS A 107 10.55 -0.46 -3.82
N GLU A 108 11.28 0.44 -4.50
CA GLU A 108 11.15 1.88 -4.27
C GLU A 108 9.74 2.40 -4.60
N ILE A 109 9.15 1.93 -5.71
CA ILE A 109 7.80 2.36 -6.08
C ILE A 109 6.73 1.76 -5.15
N ALA A 110 6.92 0.54 -4.67
CA ALA A 110 6.04 -0.08 -3.67
C ALA A 110 6.10 0.65 -2.32
N LEU A 111 7.31 1.03 -1.87
CA LEU A 111 7.49 1.80 -0.65
C LEU A 111 6.89 3.20 -0.75
N PHE A 112 6.89 3.80 -1.95
CA PHE A 112 6.22 5.08 -2.19
C PHE A 112 4.71 5.00 -2.00
N GLU A 113 4.04 3.96 -2.53
CA GLU A 113 2.61 3.72 -2.28
C GLU A 113 2.32 3.47 -0.79
N GLU A 114 3.10 2.58 -0.18
CA GLU A 114 2.98 2.23 1.24
C GLU A 114 3.13 3.47 2.14
N ASP A 115 4.15 4.30 1.89
CA ASP A 115 4.39 5.51 2.67
C ASP A 115 3.25 6.53 2.50
N ALA A 116 2.74 6.71 1.28
CA ALA A 116 1.60 7.57 1.02
C ALA A 116 0.32 7.10 1.76
N ILE A 117 0.07 5.79 1.81
CA ILE A 117 -1.10 5.23 2.51
C ILE A 117 -0.96 5.36 4.02
N TYR A 118 0.19 5.02 4.60
CA TYR A 118 0.37 5.05 6.06
C TYR A 118 0.70 6.44 6.59
N ASN A 119 1.58 7.18 5.95
CA ASN A 119 2.11 8.45 6.46
C ASN A 119 1.59 9.69 5.74
N GLY A 120 0.94 9.47 4.58
CA GLY A 120 0.36 10.56 3.80
C GLY A 120 1.31 11.14 2.76
N LEU A 121 0.74 11.90 1.82
CA LEU A 121 1.46 12.63 0.78
C LEU A 121 0.78 13.99 0.59
N GLU A 122 1.27 15.02 1.30
CA GLU A 122 0.64 16.33 1.37
C GLU A 122 0.41 16.97 -0.02
N ASN A 123 1.41 16.89 -0.90
CA ASN A 123 1.32 17.44 -2.26
C ASN A 123 0.27 16.76 -3.15
N ALA A 124 -0.18 15.55 -2.76
CA ALA A 124 -1.21 14.77 -3.47
C ALA A 124 -2.55 14.76 -2.73
N ILE A 125 -2.68 15.52 -1.65
CA ILE A 125 -3.90 15.59 -0.82
C ILE A 125 -4.25 14.19 -0.25
N ILE A 126 -3.25 13.41 0.13
CA ILE A 126 -3.40 12.12 0.81
C ILE A 126 -2.99 12.32 2.26
N ASP A 127 -3.94 12.27 3.18
CA ASP A 127 -3.66 12.46 4.62
C ASP A 127 -2.95 11.25 5.22
N GLY A 128 -3.20 10.05 4.74
CA GLY A 128 -2.66 8.80 5.26
C GLY A 128 -3.29 8.36 6.59
N ILE A 129 -3.06 7.10 6.94
CA ILE A 129 -3.62 6.49 8.15
C ILE A 129 -3.11 7.20 9.42
N ASN A 130 -1.79 7.47 9.48
CA ASN A 130 -1.15 8.05 10.67
C ASN A 130 -1.64 9.47 10.98
N ASN A 131 -1.85 10.28 9.95
CA ASN A 131 -2.25 11.68 10.11
C ASN A 131 -3.77 11.86 10.30
N SER A 132 -4.55 10.84 9.95
CA SER A 132 -6.01 10.86 10.09
C SER A 132 -6.50 10.41 11.46
N MET A 133 -5.64 9.87 12.32
CA MET A 133 -6.07 9.29 13.60
C MET A 133 -6.66 10.31 14.56
N GLU A 134 -7.76 9.94 15.21
CA GLU A 134 -8.40 10.71 16.29
C GLU A 134 -8.15 10.09 17.67
N LEU A 135 -7.87 8.79 17.74
CA LEU A 135 -7.66 8.07 18.99
C LEU A 135 -6.21 8.20 19.45
N ASP A 136 -6.03 8.40 20.76
CA ASP A 136 -4.71 8.36 21.37
C ASP A 136 -4.07 6.98 21.21
N PRO A 137 -2.78 6.90 20.84
CA PRO A 137 -2.08 5.63 20.72
C PRO A 137 -2.05 4.84 22.04
N ILE A 138 -2.17 3.53 21.95
CA ILE A 138 -2.10 2.61 23.08
C ILE A 138 -0.65 2.07 23.19
N ASP A 139 -0.10 1.92 24.41
CA ASP A 139 1.17 1.22 24.61
C ASP A 139 1.04 -0.24 24.14
N PHE A 140 1.94 -0.69 23.25
CA PHE A 140 1.91 -2.05 22.67
C PHE A 140 2.20 -3.13 23.70
N GLY A 141 3.02 -2.80 24.70
CA GLY A 141 3.50 -3.73 25.70
C GLY A 141 4.81 -4.43 25.31
N LYS A 142 5.41 -5.12 26.28
CA LYS A 142 6.74 -5.73 26.15
C LYS A 142 6.74 -7.25 26.28
N ASP A 143 5.69 -7.82 26.78
CA ASP A 143 5.51 -9.27 27.01
C ASP A 143 4.16 -9.74 26.48
N ALA A 144 3.98 -11.06 26.38
CA ALA A 144 2.78 -11.66 25.80
C ALA A 144 1.47 -11.23 26.45
N ASN A 145 1.47 -10.97 27.77
CA ASN A 145 0.24 -10.61 28.48
C ASN A 145 -0.11 -9.14 28.23
N SER A 146 0.88 -8.25 28.33
CA SER A 146 0.68 -6.83 28.05
C SER A 146 0.30 -6.58 26.59
N ILE A 147 0.92 -7.28 25.63
CA ILE A 147 0.54 -7.21 24.19
C ILE A 147 -0.91 -7.66 23.99
N MET A 148 -1.33 -8.79 24.56
CA MET A 148 -2.70 -9.29 24.46
C MET A 148 -3.72 -8.33 25.11
N GLU A 149 -3.36 -7.70 26.23
CA GLU A 149 -4.19 -6.69 26.89
C GLU A 149 -4.35 -5.44 26.01
N SER A 150 -3.26 -4.95 25.42
CA SER A 150 -3.25 -3.80 24.52
C SER A 150 -4.10 -4.03 23.28
N ILE A 151 -3.94 -5.19 22.62
CA ILE A 151 -4.77 -5.56 21.47
C ILE A 151 -6.25 -5.66 21.88
N THR A 152 -6.54 -6.20 23.07
CA THR A 152 -7.92 -6.26 23.57
C THR A 152 -8.51 -4.89 23.80
N LYS A 153 -7.73 -3.92 24.32
CA LYS A 153 -8.16 -2.52 24.46
C LYS A 153 -8.48 -1.92 23.08
N GLY A 154 -7.58 -2.09 22.10
CA GLY A 154 -7.82 -1.65 20.72
C GLY A 154 -9.08 -2.23 20.11
N LEU A 155 -9.34 -3.53 20.28
CA LEU A 155 -10.56 -4.17 19.82
C LEU A 155 -11.84 -3.60 20.47
N ILE A 156 -11.77 -3.19 21.73
CA ILE A 156 -12.88 -2.54 22.41
C ILE A 156 -13.18 -1.18 21.80
N GLU A 157 -12.13 -0.39 21.51
CA GLU A 157 -12.29 0.93 20.85
C GLU A 157 -12.89 0.77 19.44
N LEU A 158 -12.38 -0.15 18.62
CA LEU A 158 -12.95 -0.42 17.29
C LEU A 158 -14.43 -0.83 17.35
N ARG A 159 -14.80 -1.66 18.34
CA ARG A 159 -16.20 -2.06 18.52
C ARG A 159 -17.12 -0.93 18.99
N LYS A 160 -16.63 0.01 19.81
CA LYS A 160 -17.38 1.21 20.19
C LYS A 160 -17.71 2.06 18.96
N ASN A 161 -16.83 2.05 17.96
CA ASN A 161 -16.96 2.74 16.69
C ASN A 161 -17.57 1.84 15.59
N PHE A 162 -18.31 0.80 15.95
CA PHE A 162 -19.08 -0.08 15.09
C PHE A 162 -18.27 -0.94 14.11
N ALA A 163 -16.92 -0.89 14.15
CA ALA A 163 -16.08 -1.75 13.32
C ALA A 163 -16.25 -3.22 13.71
N GLN A 164 -16.29 -4.10 12.73
CA GLN A 164 -16.48 -5.53 12.89
C GLN A 164 -15.28 -6.33 12.37
N LYS A 165 -15.14 -7.54 12.94
CA LYS A 165 -14.12 -8.50 12.46
C LYS A 165 -14.40 -8.91 10.99
N PRO A 166 -13.33 -9.27 10.24
CA PRO A 166 -11.95 -9.46 10.70
C PRO A 166 -11.17 -8.16 10.84
N PHE A 167 -10.21 -8.14 11.79
CA PHE A 167 -9.21 -7.08 11.89
C PHE A 167 -7.85 -7.65 11.57
N SER A 168 -6.93 -6.85 11.02
CA SER A 168 -5.52 -7.20 10.87
C SER A 168 -4.64 -6.31 11.74
N LEU A 169 -3.54 -6.89 12.22
CA LEU A 169 -2.51 -6.18 12.97
C LEU A 169 -1.32 -5.92 12.06
N VAL A 170 -1.16 -4.69 11.60
CA VAL A 170 0.00 -4.26 10.81
C VAL A 170 1.11 -3.86 11.78
N VAL A 171 2.32 -4.37 11.59
CA VAL A 171 3.41 -4.23 12.55
C VAL A 171 4.73 -3.88 11.87
N ASN A 172 5.55 -3.07 12.55
CA ASN A 172 6.94 -2.87 12.16
C ASN A 172 7.83 -4.03 12.65
N GLU A 173 9.12 -3.94 12.35
CA GLU A 173 10.10 -4.97 12.70
C GLU A 173 10.20 -5.21 14.21
N GLU A 174 10.17 -4.15 15.02
CA GLU A 174 10.30 -4.25 16.48
C GLU A 174 9.06 -4.91 17.10
N ALA A 175 7.85 -4.49 16.71
CA ALA A 175 6.61 -5.12 17.16
C ALA A 175 6.56 -6.60 16.75
N TYR A 176 6.97 -6.90 15.51
CA TYR A 176 6.99 -8.27 15.01
C TYR A 176 7.97 -9.15 15.79
N LYS A 177 9.18 -8.65 16.09
CA LYS A 177 10.15 -9.33 16.95
C LYS A 177 9.59 -9.60 18.35
N ARG A 178 8.93 -8.62 18.98
CA ARG A 178 8.31 -8.81 20.32
C ARG A 178 7.26 -9.91 20.31
N ILE A 179 6.44 -10.00 19.25
CA ILE A 179 5.44 -11.06 19.09
C ILE A 179 6.11 -12.43 18.99
N LEU A 180 7.10 -12.58 18.09
CA LEU A 180 7.73 -13.87 17.80
C LEU A 180 8.67 -14.36 18.92
N SER A 181 9.33 -13.43 19.63
CA SER A 181 10.26 -13.79 20.71
C SER A 181 9.59 -14.05 22.05
N SER A 182 8.27 -13.85 22.16
CA SER A 182 7.54 -14.07 23.41
C SER A 182 7.48 -15.54 23.77
N GLU A 183 8.15 -15.93 24.87
CA GLU A 183 8.13 -17.29 25.40
C GLU A 183 6.78 -17.58 26.08
N THR A 184 5.92 -18.34 25.39
CA THR A 184 4.62 -18.77 25.91
C THR A 184 4.36 -20.24 25.54
N ALA A 185 3.54 -20.92 26.33
CA ALA A 185 3.18 -22.32 26.06
C ALA A 185 2.42 -22.54 24.75
N TYR A 186 1.79 -21.47 24.22
CA TYR A 186 1.12 -21.46 22.94
C TYR A 186 1.57 -20.20 22.17
N PRO A 187 1.96 -20.29 20.90
CA PRO A 187 2.51 -19.16 20.13
C PRO A 187 1.65 -17.90 20.21
N LEU A 188 2.29 -16.76 20.50
CA LEU A 188 1.57 -15.50 20.70
C LEU A 188 0.90 -15.00 19.42
N ASP A 189 1.55 -15.16 18.26
CA ASP A 189 1.02 -14.79 16.95
C ASP A 189 -0.30 -15.53 16.64
N GLU A 190 -0.40 -16.83 16.93
CA GLU A 190 -1.62 -17.60 16.76
C GLU A 190 -2.75 -17.14 17.70
N ARG A 191 -2.40 -16.74 18.92
CA ARG A 191 -3.37 -16.17 19.88
C ARG A 191 -3.92 -14.85 19.38
N ILE A 192 -3.04 -13.99 18.85
CA ILE A 192 -3.41 -12.70 18.28
C ILE A 192 -4.33 -12.91 17.08
N LYS A 193 -3.93 -13.71 16.09
CA LYS A 193 -4.75 -14.02 14.90
C LYS A 193 -6.14 -14.52 15.27
N ARG A 194 -6.23 -15.44 16.22
CA ARG A 194 -7.52 -15.94 16.70
C ARG A 194 -8.36 -14.85 17.37
N LEU A 195 -7.72 -13.93 18.11
CA LEU A 195 -8.41 -12.86 18.80
C LEU A 195 -8.95 -11.81 17.82
N ILE A 196 -8.15 -11.38 16.83
CA ILE A 196 -8.52 -10.36 15.85
C ILE A 196 -9.37 -10.93 14.70
N GLY A 197 -9.20 -12.20 14.37
CA GLY A 197 -9.91 -12.89 13.27
C GLY A 197 -9.29 -12.68 11.89
N GLY A 198 -8.13 -12.04 11.81
CA GLY A 198 -7.34 -11.80 10.59
C GLY A 198 -5.86 -12.02 10.86
N ASP A 199 -5.00 -11.46 10.02
CA ASP A 199 -3.57 -11.71 10.00
C ASP A 199 -2.74 -10.66 10.73
N ILE A 200 -1.49 -11.06 11.06
CA ILE A 200 -0.41 -10.13 11.42
C ILE A 200 0.36 -9.86 10.12
N ILE A 201 0.44 -8.58 9.75
CA ILE A 201 1.03 -8.14 8.48
C ILE A 201 2.27 -7.31 8.80
N PHE A 202 3.42 -7.74 8.28
CA PHE A 202 4.65 -6.98 8.41
C PHE A 202 4.66 -5.82 7.40
N SER A 203 5.03 -4.62 7.86
CA SER A 203 5.21 -3.43 7.01
C SER A 203 6.59 -2.81 7.24
N HIS A 204 7.17 -2.29 6.17
CA HIS A 204 8.47 -1.63 6.18
C HIS A 204 8.40 -0.14 6.53
N VAL A 205 7.21 0.47 6.50
CA VAL A 205 7.03 1.94 6.60
C VAL A 205 6.29 2.37 7.86
N VAL A 206 5.60 1.47 8.56
CA VAL A 206 4.85 1.85 9.75
C VAL A 206 5.74 2.09 10.95
N ASP A 207 5.35 3.05 11.81
CA ASP A 207 5.94 3.28 13.12
C ASP A 207 5.03 2.66 14.20
N GLY A 208 5.55 1.64 14.89
CA GLY A 208 4.79 0.86 15.87
C GLY A 208 3.91 -0.21 15.23
N ALA A 209 2.64 -0.24 15.61
CA ALA A 209 1.67 -1.17 15.05
C ALA A 209 0.29 -0.52 14.88
N TYR A 210 -0.51 -1.05 13.95
CA TYR A 210 -1.88 -0.60 13.70
C TYR A 210 -2.84 -1.79 13.73
N LEU A 211 -3.98 -1.63 14.40
CA LEU A 211 -5.11 -2.55 14.31
C LEU A 211 -6.19 -1.92 13.46
N LEU A 212 -6.48 -2.53 12.32
CA LEU A 212 -7.36 -2.01 11.29
C LEU A 212 -8.41 -3.05 10.89
N PRO A 213 -9.65 -2.66 10.56
CA PRO A 213 -10.61 -3.56 9.93
C PRO A 213 -10.13 -3.94 8.53
N VAL A 214 -10.34 -5.20 8.15
CA VAL A 214 -9.93 -5.71 6.84
C VAL A 214 -10.97 -5.36 5.80
N ASP A 215 -10.52 -4.82 4.65
CA ASP A 215 -11.36 -4.51 3.48
C ASP A 215 -12.56 -3.62 3.83
N HIS A 216 -12.30 -2.55 4.61
CA HIS A 216 -13.33 -1.62 5.05
C HIS A 216 -13.41 -0.41 4.12
N ASP A 217 -14.62 -0.08 3.65
CA ASP A 217 -14.89 1.02 2.70
C ASP A 217 -14.40 2.40 3.17
N ASP A 218 -14.24 2.59 4.48
CA ASP A 218 -13.73 3.85 5.05
C ASP A 218 -12.20 4.01 4.98
N LEU A 219 -11.47 2.96 4.57
CA LEU A 219 -10.05 2.96 4.29
C LEU A 219 -9.84 2.59 2.82
N GLU A 220 -10.05 3.53 1.91
CA GLU A 220 -10.17 3.26 0.48
C GLU A 220 -8.90 3.67 -0.29
N LEU A 221 -8.27 2.67 -0.93
CA LEU A 221 -7.24 2.85 -1.93
C LEU A 221 -7.87 2.75 -3.33
N THR A 222 -7.95 3.86 -4.04
CA THR A 222 -8.43 3.88 -5.42
C THR A 222 -7.24 3.80 -6.38
N ILE A 223 -7.23 2.78 -7.24
CA ILE A 223 -6.19 2.55 -8.25
C ILE A 223 -6.74 2.93 -9.62
N GLY A 224 -6.08 3.88 -10.29
CA GLY A 224 -6.33 4.18 -11.69
C GLY A 224 -5.67 3.13 -12.58
N ARG A 225 -4.36 3.20 -12.71
CA ARG A 225 -3.52 2.15 -13.31
C ARG A 225 -2.75 1.44 -12.22
N ASP A 226 -2.84 0.12 -12.19
CA ASP A 226 -2.02 -0.70 -11.32
C ASP A 226 -0.58 -0.80 -11.82
N PHE A 227 0.37 -1.18 -10.95
CA PHE A 227 1.77 -1.35 -11.27
C PHE A 227 1.97 -2.00 -12.63
N SER A 228 2.65 -1.29 -13.51
CA SER A 228 2.82 -1.69 -14.89
C SER A 228 4.24 -1.38 -15.34
N ILE A 229 4.91 -2.33 -15.95
CA ILE A 229 6.25 -2.16 -16.51
C ILE A 229 6.13 -1.83 -17.99
N GLY A 230 6.76 -0.74 -18.40
CA GLY A 230 6.84 -0.29 -19.78
C GLY A 230 8.28 -0.21 -20.29
N TYR A 231 8.41 -0.09 -21.61
CA TYR A 231 9.68 0.13 -22.27
C TYR A 231 9.89 1.62 -22.56
N GLN A 232 11.08 2.14 -22.29
CA GLN A 232 11.47 3.53 -22.53
C GLN A 232 12.32 3.67 -23.79
N ASP A 233 13.52 3.13 -23.76
CA ASP A 233 14.49 3.10 -24.86
C ASP A 233 15.55 2.00 -24.67
N HIS A 234 16.54 1.91 -25.57
CA HIS A 234 17.70 1.05 -25.42
C HIS A 234 18.91 1.59 -26.19
N ASP A 235 20.07 1.18 -25.76
CA ASP A 235 21.32 1.39 -26.49
C ASP A 235 22.00 0.03 -26.85
N ALA A 236 23.32 0.03 -27.09
CA ALA A 236 24.07 -1.17 -27.44
C ALA A 236 24.24 -2.13 -26.25
N GLU A 237 24.20 -1.62 -25.02
CA GLU A 237 24.55 -2.35 -23.80
C GLU A 237 23.33 -2.60 -22.91
N THR A 238 22.37 -1.68 -22.85
CA THR A 238 21.26 -1.72 -21.91
C THR A 238 19.89 -1.56 -22.59
N VAL A 239 18.87 -2.07 -21.91
CA VAL A 239 17.45 -1.79 -22.20
C VAL A 239 16.88 -1.05 -21.01
N ARG A 240 16.33 0.15 -21.24
CA ARG A 240 15.70 0.98 -20.23
C ARG A 240 14.20 0.70 -20.17
N PHE A 241 13.74 0.40 -18.98
CA PHE A 241 12.36 0.17 -18.62
C PHE A 241 11.88 1.24 -17.65
N PHE A 242 10.58 1.30 -17.45
CA PHE A 242 10.00 2.06 -16.35
C PHE A 242 8.87 1.29 -15.70
N VAL A 243 8.67 1.53 -14.41
CA VAL A 243 7.46 1.13 -13.68
C VAL A 243 6.59 2.36 -13.49
N THR A 244 5.30 2.22 -13.61
CA THR A 244 4.34 3.30 -13.36
C THR A 244 3.08 2.76 -12.72
N GLU A 245 2.46 3.61 -11.91
CA GLU A 245 1.20 3.39 -11.24
C GLU A 245 0.45 4.71 -11.09
N SER A 246 -0.88 4.67 -10.95
CA SER A 246 -1.64 5.83 -10.49
C SER A 246 -2.66 5.43 -9.43
N PHE A 247 -2.67 6.14 -8.29
CA PHE A 247 -3.51 5.85 -7.14
C PHE A 247 -3.86 7.09 -6.34
N THR A 248 -4.81 6.94 -5.43
CA THR A 248 -5.05 7.86 -4.32
C THR A 248 -5.61 7.07 -3.14
N PHE A 249 -5.44 7.59 -1.93
CA PHE A 249 -5.94 6.96 -0.71
C PHE A 249 -6.70 7.98 0.13
N ARG A 250 -7.80 7.53 0.76
CA ARG A 250 -8.56 8.36 1.70
C ARG A 250 -9.03 7.57 2.92
N VAL A 251 -9.14 8.25 4.04
CA VAL A 251 -9.77 7.80 5.27
C VAL A 251 -11.09 8.54 5.41
N LEU A 252 -12.21 7.82 5.43
CA LEU A 252 -13.57 8.39 5.58
C LEU A 252 -14.01 8.41 7.03
N ASP A 253 -13.62 7.40 7.83
CA ASP A 253 -13.83 7.35 9.28
C ASP A 253 -12.50 6.99 9.98
N SER A 254 -11.96 7.94 10.71
CA SER A 254 -10.72 7.79 11.46
C SER A 254 -10.89 7.04 12.79
N ALA A 255 -12.10 6.94 13.31
CA ALA A 255 -12.39 6.25 14.57
C ALA A 255 -12.20 4.72 14.50
N ILE A 256 -12.04 4.16 13.29
CA ILE A 256 -11.74 2.74 13.07
C ILE A 256 -10.25 2.41 13.00
N ILE A 257 -9.37 3.37 13.31
CA ILE A 257 -7.92 3.22 13.31
C ILE A 257 -7.41 3.20 14.75
N VAL A 258 -6.71 2.13 15.14
CA VAL A 258 -6.04 2.06 16.44
C VAL A 258 -4.54 1.89 16.22
N LYS A 259 -3.75 2.85 16.75
CA LYS A 259 -2.27 2.79 16.74
C LYS A 259 -1.75 2.28 18.07
N PHE A 260 -0.67 1.53 18.01
CA PHE A 260 0.13 1.12 19.18
C PHE A 260 1.54 1.69 19.07
N ASN A 261 1.99 2.34 20.15
CA ASN A 261 3.38 2.79 20.32
C ASN A 261 4.22 1.71 21.02
N LEU A 262 5.51 1.59 20.66
CA LEU A 262 6.43 0.58 21.19
C LEU A 262 7.21 1.05 22.42
#